data_274f2be64627a742c94fcb01b9c7baae
#
_entry.id   274f2be64627a742c94fcb01b9c7baae
#
_cell.length_a   1.000
_cell.length_b   1.000
_cell.length_c   1.000
_cell.angle_alpha   90.00
_cell.angle_beta   90.00
_cell.angle_gamma   90.00
#
_symmetry.space_group_name_H-M   'P 1'
#
loop_
_entity.id
_entity.type
_entity.pdbx_description
1 polymer ?
#
loop_
_entity_poly.entity_id
_entity_poly.type
_entity_poly.pdbx_seq_one_letter_code
_entity_poly.pdbx_strand_id
1 'polypeptide(L)'
;MTVLAFTLILLVSAYLAGLLGSLTGLGGGVVVIPVLTLGFGVDFHYAIGAALVASIATSSGSGSAYVKEGITNIRLGMFLEIATTIGAVVGAIIAVWLNNSTIAIIYGCVLILTAAMQQRRKSDHDGVVGSDLARRLKLFGTWPQRDGSMKAYQLRGVGGGFSVMLLAGMLSGILGIGSGVLKVIAMDGIMKVPFKVSTTTSNFMMGVTACTSAVVYIQRGNIVPGIACPVLIGVLFGALTGARLLKKLDVRLLRQIFCIAILLVAFNMIWQGWTGQLG
;
A
#
# COMPACT_ATOMS: atom_id res chain seq x y z
N MET A 1 -6.26 -24.36 -18.69
CA MET A 1 -7.07 -24.22 -17.44
C MET A 1 -8.49 -23.84 -17.83
N THR A 2 -9.51 -24.39 -17.13
CA THR A 2 -10.88 -23.92 -17.32
C THR A 2 -11.03 -22.53 -16.71
N VAL A 3 -11.92 -21.68 -17.27
CA VAL A 3 -12.18 -20.33 -16.76
C VAL A 3 -12.55 -20.36 -15.27
N LEU A 4 -13.33 -21.37 -14.86
CA LEU A 4 -13.75 -21.54 -13.47
C LEU A 4 -12.55 -21.82 -12.54
N ALA A 5 -11.61 -22.69 -12.94
CA ALA A 5 -10.42 -22.99 -12.14
C ALA A 5 -9.53 -21.76 -12.01
N PHE A 6 -9.33 -20.99 -13.09
CA PHE A 6 -8.60 -19.73 -13.07
C PHE A 6 -9.21 -18.74 -12.05
N THR A 7 -10.52 -18.52 -12.14
CA THR A 7 -11.24 -17.58 -11.27
C THR A 7 -11.16 -17.99 -9.80
N LEU A 8 -11.30 -19.28 -9.48
CA LEU A 8 -11.22 -19.79 -8.11
C LEU A 8 -9.81 -19.64 -7.52
N ILE A 9 -8.77 -20.01 -8.27
CA ILE A 9 -7.38 -19.87 -7.82
C ILE A 9 -7.05 -18.40 -7.61
N LEU A 10 -7.49 -17.53 -8.54
CA LEU A 10 -7.29 -16.09 -8.44
C LEU A 10 -7.99 -15.50 -7.22
N LEU A 11 -9.22 -15.92 -6.92
CA LEU A 11 -9.99 -15.47 -5.77
C LEU A 11 -9.30 -15.86 -4.45
N VAL A 12 -8.83 -17.13 -4.34
CA VAL A 12 -8.11 -17.61 -3.15
C VAL A 12 -6.78 -16.86 -2.98
N SER A 13 -6.02 -16.70 -4.05
CA SER A 13 -4.76 -15.95 -4.01
C SER A 13 -4.98 -14.49 -3.63
N ALA A 14 -6.04 -13.86 -4.15
CA ALA A 14 -6.45 -12.51 -3.83
C ALA A 14 -6.92 -12.38 -2.36
N TYR A 15 -7.62 -13.38 -1.84
CA TYR A 15 -7.99 -13.41 -0.42
C TYR A 15 -6.75 -13.41 0.49
N LEU A 16 -5.77 -14.26 0.19
CA LEU A 16 -4.50 -14.28 0.92
C LEU A 16 -3.73 -12.96 0.79
N ALA A 17 -3.74 -12.38 -0.42
CA ALA A 17 -3.13 -11.07 -0.66
C ALA A 17 -3.78 -9.95 0.17
N GLY A 18 -5.11 -9.93 0.25
CA GLY A 18 -5.87 -8.98 1.06
C GLY A 18 -5.62 -9.14 2.56
N LEU A 19 -5.59 -10.39 3.02
CA LEU A 19 -5.30 -10.73 4.42
C LEU A 19 -3.89 -10.26 4.81
N LEU A 20 -2.87 -10.62 4.03
CA LEU A 20 -1.50 -10.20 4.27
C LEU A 20 -1.33 -8.68 4.14
N GLY A 21 -1.95 -8.08 3.12
CA GLY A 21 -1.91 -6.64 2.88
C GLY A 21 -2.47 -5.83 4.04
N SER A 22 -3.60 -6.25 4.61
CA SER A 22 -4.23 -5.58 5.76
C SER A 22 -3.41 -5.74 7.05
N LEU A 23 -2.84 -6.92 7.29
CA LEU A 23 -2.01 -7.20 8.47
C LEU A 23 -0.67 -6.44 8.46
N THR A 24 -0.11 -6.21 7.27
CA THR A 24 1.18 -5.53 7.11
C THR A 24 1.05 -4.03 6.86
N GLY A 25 -0.13 -3.56 6.46
CA GLY A 25 -0.38 -2.16 6.12
C GLY A 25 0.14 -1.75 4.73
N LEU A 26 0.44 -2.72 3.87
CA LEU A 26 1.02 -2.50 2.54
C LEU A 26 -0.01 -2.48 1.41
N GLY A 27 -1.22 -2.97 1.70
CA GLY A 27 -2.26 -3.21 0.70
C GLY A 27 -2.09 -4.52 -0.06
N GLY A 28 -3.22 -5.07 -0.50
CA GLY A 28 -3.25 -6.33 -1.25
C GLY A 28 -2.55 -6.26 -2.61
N GLY A 29 -2.46 -5.07 -3.21
CA GLY A 29 -1.85 -4.86 -4.53
C GLY A 29 -0.40 -5.34 -4.64
N VAL A 30 0.37 -5.23 -3.54
CA VAL A 30 1.78 -5.70 -3.48
C VAL A 30 1.91 -7.20 -3.74
N VAL A 31 0.91 -7.99 -3.41
CA VAL A 31 0.94 -9.45 -3.62
C VAL A 31 0.25 -9.82 -4.94
N VAL A 32 -0.77 -9.07 -5.34
CA VAL A 32 -1.57 -9.35 -6.54
C VAL A 32 -0.72 -9.27 -7.82
N ILE A 33 0.16 -8.28 -7.95
CA ILE A 33 1.00 -8.13 -9.15
C ILE A 33 1.85 -9.38 -9.41
N PRO A 34 2.70 -9.85 -8.46
CA PRO A 34 3.51 -11.03 -8.70
C PRO A 34 2.69 -12.29 -8.96
N VAL A 35 1.56 -12.44 -8.26
CA VAL A 35 0.67 -13.59 -8.49
C VAL A 35 0.16 -13.59 -9.92
N LEU A 36 -0.27 -12.45 -10.44
CA LEU A 36 -0.77 -12.33 -11.81
C LEU A 36 0.34 -12.48 -12.85
N THR A 37 1.48 -11.81 -12.66
CA THR A 37 2.56 -11.81 -13.66
C THR A 37 3.35 -13.12 -13.65
N LEU A 38 3.81 -13.57 -12.46
CA LEU A 38 4.65 -14.78 -12.35
C LEU A 38 3.82 -16.07 -12.32
N GLY A 39 2.63 -16.02 -11.68
CA GLY A 39 1.78 -17.21 -11.54
C GLY A 39 0.91 -17.48 -12.75
N PHE A 40 0.41 -16.45 -13.40
CA PHE A 40 -0.56 -16.57 -14.50
C PHE A 40 -0.06 -16.04 -15.83
N GLY A 41 1.14 -15.43 -15.90
CA GLY A 41 1.68 -14.86 -17.13
C GLY A 41 0.87 -13.66 -17.67
N VAL A 42 0.14 -12.97 -16.80
CA VAL A 42 -0.63 -11.78 -17.16
C VAL A 42 0.31 -10.62 -17.42
N ASP A 43 0.07 -9.87 -18.48
CA ASP A 43 0.83 -8.66 -18.79
C ASP A 43 0.85 -7.68 -17.60
N PHE A 44 1.98 -6.99 -17.46
CA PHE A 44 2.24 -6.17 -16.28
C PHE A 44 1.24 -5.01 -16.12
N HIS A 45 0.79 -4.41 -17.21
CA HIS A 45 -0.18 -3.31 -17.16
C HIS A 45 -1.56 -3.75 -16.68
N TYR A 46 -2.03 -4.95 -17.08
CA TYR A 46 -3.26 -5.53 -16.57
C TYR A 46 -3.13 -5.96 -15.10
N ALA A 47 -1.94 -6.46 -14.71
CA ALA A 47 -1.66 -6.79 -13.31
C ALA A 47 -1.67 -5.53 -12.43
N ILE A 48 -1.12 -4.40 -12.89
CA ILE A 48 -1.20 -3.10 -12.22
C ILE A 48 -2.66 -2.65 -12.08
N GLY A 49 -3.45 -2.76 -13.15
CA GLY A 49 -4.88 -2.41 -13.10
C GLY A 49 -5.65 -3.20 -12.03
N ALA A 50 -5.41 -4.52 -11.96
CA ALA A 50 -5.99 -5.37 -10.92
C ALA A 50 -5.47 -5.03 -9.51
N ALA A 51 -4.19 -4.67 -9.38
CA ALA A 51 -3.59 -4.27 -8.11
C ALA A 51 -4.13 -2.94 -7.57
N LEU A 52 -4.47 -1.99 -8.45
CA LEU A 52 -5.19 -0.77 -8.07
C LEU A 52 -6.54 -1.09 -7.45
N VAL A 53 -7.30 -1.98 -8.09
CA VAL A 53 -8.59 -2.46 -7.57
C VAL A 53 -8.41 -3.17 -6.23
N ALA A 54 -7.38 -4.01 -6.10
CA ALA A 54 -7.00 -4.65 -4.84
C ALA A 54 -6.66 -3.64 -3.73
N SER A 55 -5.96 -2.57 -4.07
CA SER A 55 -5.58 -1.52 -3.13
C SER A 55 -6.80 -0.75 -2.62
N ILE A 56 -7.78 -0.45 -3.51
CA ILE A 56 -9.06 0.15 -3.15
C ILE A 56 -9.83 -0.77 -2.21
N ALA A 57 -9.93 -2.07 -2.55
CA ALA A 57 -10.61 -3.07 -1.73
C ALA A 57 -9.98 -3.22 -0.34
N THR A 58 -8.63 -3.27 -0.27
CA THR A 58 -7.91 -3.34 1.01
C THR A 58 -8.16 -2.11 1.87
N SER A 59 -8.08 -0.92 1.28
CA SER A 59 -8.32 0.34 1.98
C SER A 59 -9.76 0.42 2.51
N SER A 60 -10.74 0.00 1.72
CA SER A 60 -12.15 -0.02 2.12
C SER A 60 -12.39 -1.01 3.27
N GLY A 61 -11.79 -2.21 3.20
CA GLY A 61 -11.94 -3.25 4.21
C GLY A 61 -11.23 -2.92 5.52
N SER A 62 -9.93 -2.63 5.47
CA SER A 62 -9.12 -2.38 6.67
C SER A 62 -9.24 -0.94 7.18
N GLY A 63 -9.34 0.05 6.29
CA GLY A 63 -9.44 1.46 6.65
C GLY A 63 -10.69 1.77 7.46
N SER A 64 -11.83 1.20 7.09
CA SER A 64 -13.08 1.36 7.85
C SER A 64 -12.98 0.84 9.28
N ALA A 65 -12.29 -0.27 9.49
CA ALA A 65 -12.07 -0.84 10.82
C ALA A 65 -11.16 0.07 11.67
N TYR A 66 -10.07 0.58 11.10
CA TYR A 66 -9.11 1.43 11.84
C TYR A 66 -9.63 2.83 12.15
N VAL A 67 -10.50 3.39 11.29
CA VAL A 67 -11.20 4.65 11.56
C VAL A 67 -12.15 4.50 12.74
N LYS A 68 -12.93 3.40 12.81
CA LYS A 68 -13.82 3.10 13.93
C LYS A 68 -13.06 2.93 15.26
N GLU A 69 -11.81 2.46 15.21
CA GLU A 69 -10.96 2.31 16.40
C GLU A 69 -10.31 3.63 16.86
N GLY A 70 -10.47 4.73 16.12
CA GLY A 70 -9.91 6.04 16.46
C GLY A 70 -8.38 6.12 16.37
N ILE A 71 -7.72 5.16 15.67
CA ILE A 71 -6.26 5.12 15.54
C ILE A 71 -5.81 5.97 14.34
N THR A 72 -6.67 6.10 13.33
CA THR A 72 -6.35 6.79 12.08
C THR A 72 -6.44 8.31 12.25
N ASN A 73 -5.40 9.04 11.87
CA ASN A 73 -5.46 10.50 11.81
C ASN A 73 -6.01 10.95 10.45
N ILE A 74 -7.33 11.09 10.37
CA ILE A 74 -8.04 11.47 9.13
C ILE A 74 -7.56 12.83 8.63
N ARG A 75 -7.37 13.82 9.51
CA ARG A 75 -6.96 15.17 9.12
C ARG A 75 -5.58 15.20 8.50
N LEU A 76 -4.61 14.48 9.09
CA LEU A 76 -3.28 14.31 8.53
C LEU A 76 -3.35 13.57 7.19
N GLY A 77 -4.12 12.48 7.12
CA GLY A 77 -4.35 11.72 5.89
C GLY A 77 -4.89 12.58 4.77
N MET A 78 -5.96 13.34 5.01
CA MET A 78 -6.57 14.24 4.02
C MET A 78 -5.59 15.32 3.51
N PHE A 79 -4.80 15.90 4.40
CA PHE A 79 -3.79 16.89 4.02
C PHE A 79 -2.69 16.28 3.12
N LEU A 80 -2.16 15.14 3.51
CA LEU A 80 -1.10 14.46 2.75
C LEU A 80 -1.61 13.83 1.45
N GLU A 81 -2.90 13.47 1.39
CA GLU A 81 -3.52 12.90 0.20
C GLU A 81 -3.52 13.87 -0.98
N ILE A 82 -3.53 15.18 -0.75
CA ILE A 82 -3.38 16.18 -1.83
C ILE A 82 -2.08 15.92 -2.60
N ALA A 83 -0.95 15.75 -1.89
CA ALA A 83 0.34 15.48 -2.52
C ALA A 83 0.37 14.12 -3.22
N THR A 84 -0.14 13.08 -2.56
CA THR A 84 -0.15 11.72 -3.12
C THR A 84 -1.05 11.59 -4.33
N THR A 85 -2.19 12.27 -4.36
CA THR A 85 -3.12 12.29 -5.48
C THR A 85 -2.50 12.98 -6.71
N ILE A 86 -1.89 14.15 -6.53
CA ILE A 86 -1.16 14.85 -7.61
C ILE A 86 -0.04 13.94 -8.14
N GLY A 87 0.76 13.37 -7.24
CA GLY A 87 1.81 12.43 -7.60
C GLY A 87 1.28 11.22 -8.37
N ALA A 88 0.17 10.64 -7.93
CA ALA A 88 -0.42 9.44 -8.53
C ALA A 88 -0.91 9.68 -9.96
N VAL A 89 -1.52 10.83 -10.24
CA VAL A 89 -1.89 11.22 -11.62
C VAL A 89 -0.65 11.31 -12.50
N VAL A 90 0.36 12.05 -12.04
CA VAL A 90 1.63 12.20 -12.79
C VAL A 90 2.29 10.84 -13.01
N GLY A 91 2.36 10.00 -11.98
CA GLY A 91 2.94 8.66 -12.05
C GLY A 91 2.19 7.76 -13.02
N ALA A 92 0.86 7.76 -12.99
CA ALA A 92 0.04 6.96 -13.90
C ALA A 92 0.18 7.40 -15.36
N ILE A 93 0.37 8.71 -15.61
CA ILE A 93 0.67 9.23 -16.95
C ILE A 93 2.07 8.76 -17.40
N ILE A 94 3.08 8.88 -16.54
CA ILE A 94 4.45 8.45 -16.84
C ILE A 94 4.51 6.94 -17.12
N ALA A 95 3.76 6.12 -16.38
CA ALA A 95 3.73 4.67 -16.54
C ALA A 95 3.44 4.21 -17.96
N VAL A 96 2.76 5.05 -18.73
CA VAL A 96 2.45 4.77 -20.15
C VAL A 96 3.67 4.72 -21.05
N TRP A 97 4.64 5.55 -20.73
CA TRP A 97 5.86 5.69 -21.52
C TRP A 97 6.95 4.71 -21.08
N LEU A 98 6.69 3.96 -19.99
CA LEU A 98 7.63 3.00 -19.44
C LEU A 98 7.36 1.59 -19.98
N ASN A 99 8.44 0.90 -20.34
CA ASN A 99 8.40 -0.51 -20.75
C ASN A 99 8.16 -1.40 -19.54
N ASN A 100 7.55 -2.57 -19.73
CA ASN A 100 7.32 -3.58 -18.70
C ASN A 100 8.59 -3.88 -17.89
N SER A 101 9.75 -4.01 -18.54
CA SER A 101 11.04 -4.27 -17.90
C SER A 101 11.44 -3.17 -16.90
N THR A 102 11.27 -1.90 -17.28
CA THR A 102 11.57 -0.76 -16.40
C THR A 102 10.64 -0.73 -15.20
N ILE A 103 9.34 -0.95 -15.42
CA ILE A 103 8.35 -1.01 -14.33
C ILE A 103 8.67 -2.15 -13.37
N ALA A 104 9.06 -3.33 -13.89
CA ALA A 104 9.43 -4.49 -13.08
C ALA A 104 10.67 -4.23 -12.19
N ILE A 105 11.68 -3.54 -12.72
CA ILE A 105 12.86 -3.15 -11.94
C ILE A 105 12.49 -2.17 -10.83
N ILE A 106 11.72 -1.11 -11.16
CA ILE A 106 11.25 -0.13 -10.17
C ILE A 106 10.42 -0.83 -9.10
N TYR A 107 9.54 -1.75 -9.51
CA TYR A 107 8.72 -2.55 -8.61
C TYR A 107 9.57 -3.38 -7.66
N GLY A 108 10.56 -4.12 -8.17
CA GLY A 108 11.48 -4.91 -7.37
C GLY A 108 12.26 -4.07 -6.36
N CYS A 109 12.76 -2.89 -6.75
CA CYS A 109 13.42 -1.96 -5.83
C CYS A 109 12.48 -1.50 -4.70
N VAL A 110 11.23 -1.17 -5.02
CA VAL A 110 10.23 -0.79 -4.01
C VAL A 110 9.90 -1.96 -3.08
N LEU A 111 9.87 -3.21 -3.60
CA LEU A 111 9.67 -4.39 -2.77
C LEU A 111 10.84 -4.62 -1.79
N ILE A 112 12.09 -4.43 -2.22
CA ILE A 112 13.27 -4.52 -1.33
C ILE A 112 13.17 -3.47 -0.22
N LEU A 113 12.85 -2.23 -0.58
CA LEU A 113 12.64 -1.15 0.38
C LEU A 113 11.53 -1.51 1.38
N THR A 114 10.45 -2.11 0.88
CA THR A 114 9.32 -2.60 1.67
C THR A 114 9.76 -3.64 2.70
N ALA A 115 10.51 -4.65 2.27
CA ALA A 115 11.02 -5.70 3.14
C ALA A 115 11.97 -5.14 4.22
N ALA A 116 12.89 -4.25 3.83
CA ALA A 116 13.82 -3.61 4.76
C ALA A 116 13.09 -2.81 5.85
N MET A 117 12.01 -2.12 5.49
CA MET A 117 11.23 -1.35 6.46
C MET A 117 10.37 -2.20 7.38
N GLN A 118 9.89 -3.34 6.90
CA GLN A 118 9.14 -4.29 7.73
C GLN A 118 9.98 -4.82 8.91
N GLN A 119 11.32 -4.86 8.75
CA GLN A 119 12.24 -5.32 9.78
C GLN A 119 12.67 -4.23 10.75
N ARG A 120 12.46 -2.94 10.42
CA ARG A 120 12.81 -1.86 11.34
C ARG A 120 11.97 -1.93 12.62
N ARG A 121 12.62 -1.69 13.75
CA ARG A 121 11.94 -1.59 15.04
C ARG A 121 10.94 -0.45 15.01
N LYS A 122 9.76 -0.69 15.56
CA LYS A 122 8.74 0.35 15.79
C LYS A 122 9.36 1.42 16.68
N SER A 123 9.41 2.64 16.21
CA SER A 123 9.86 3.78 17.01
C SER A 123 8.64 4.47 17.61
N ASP A 124 8.56 4.49 18.93
CA ASP A 124 7.68 5.43 19.63
C ASP A 124 8.44 6.74 19.73
N HIS A 125 7.95 7.74 19.02
CA HIS A 125 8.55 9.08 18.99
C HIS A 125 8.04 9.91 20.17
N ASP A 126 8.50 9.61 21.40
CA ASP A 126 8.14 10.37 22.59
C ASP A 126 8.92 11.70 22.64
N GLY A 127 8.26 12.76 23.08
CA GLY A 127 8.89 14.07 23.30
C GLY A 127 9.17 14.90 22.03
N VAL A 128 8.56 14.57 20.89
CA VAL A 128 8.72 15.38 19.66
C VAL A 128 8.05 16.74 19.83
N VAL A 129 8.81 17.81 19.69
CA VAL A 129 8.26 19.17 19.64
C VAL A 129 7.63 19.41 18.27
N GLY A 130 6.36 19.77 18.26
CA GLY A 130 5.60 20.02 17.04
C GLY A 130 6.09 21.27 16.29
N SER A 131 6.13 21.20 14.96
CA SER A 131 6.41 22.36 14.12
C SER A 131 5.24 23.35 14.13
N ASP A 132 5.51 24.65 13.93
CA ASP A 132 4.47 25.68 13.85
C ASP A 132 3.46 25.41 12.75
N LEU A 133 3.90 24.85 11.62
CA LEU A 133 3.05 24.44 10.52
C LEU A 133 2.07 23.33 10.94
N ALA A 134 2.55 22.33 11.69
CA ALA A 134 1.70 21.26 12.23
C ALA A 134 0.66 21.79 13.22
N ARG A 135 1.05 22.79 14.02
CA ARG A 135 0.12 23.46 14.95
C ARG A 135 -0.93 24.28 14.20
N ARG A 136 -0.56 25.10 13.22
CA ARG A 136 -1.49 25.90 12.41
C ARG A 136 -2.50 25.04 11.69
N LEU A 137 -2.08 23.92 11.11
CA LEU A 137 -2.95 22.98 10.39
C LEU A 137 -3.68 22.00 11.33
N LYS A 138 -3.43 22.07 12.65
CA LYS A 138 -4.02 21.18 13.67
C LYS A 138 -3.85 19.68 13.32
N LEU A 139 -2.65 19.28 12.87
CA LEU A 139 -2.36 17.92 12.43
C LEU A 139 -2.00 16.96 13.58
N PHE A 140 -1.80 17.46 14.79
CA PHE A 140 -1.57 16.66 16.01
C PHE A 140 -2.80 15.81 16.32
N GLY A 141 -2.62 14.75 17.11
CA GLY A 141 -3.70 13.86 17.47
C GLY A 141 -3.40 13.06 18.74
N THR A 142 -4.37 12.25 19.12
CA THR A 142 -4.25 11.26 20.17
C THR A 142 -4.57 9.88 19.61
N TRP A 143 -4.00 8.82 20.17
CA TRP A 143 -4.32 7.47 19.76
C TRP A 143 -4.43 6.53 20.99
N PRO A 144 -5.34 5.54 20.98
CA PRO A 144 -5.55 4.63 22.09
C PRO A 144 -4.39 3.64 22.24
N GLN A 145 -3.87 3.53 23.46
CA GLN A 145 -2.89 2.51 23.83
C GLN A 145 -3.57 1.20 24.24
N ARG A 146 -2.76 0.14 24.45
CA ARG A 146 -3.28 -1.17 24.86
C ARG A 146 -3.91 -1.16 26.27
N ASP A 147 -3.48 -0.25 27.13
CA ASP A 147 -3.96 -0.04 28.49
C ASP A 147 -5.22 0.84 28.57
N GLY A 148 -5.77 1.26 27.43
CA GLY A 148 -6.92 2.14 27.34
C GLY A 148 -6.59 3.63 27.50
N SER A 149 -5.35 4.00 27.81
CA SER A 149 -4.93 5.40 27.89
C SER A 149 -4.84 6.04 26.49
N MET A 150 -5.09 7.36 26.41
CA MET A 150 -4.93 8.13 25.17
C MET A 150 -3.57 8.83 25.17
N LYS A 151 -2.70 8.47 24.24
CA LYS A 151 -1.39 9.09 24.07
C LYS A 151 -1.44 10.18 23.02
N ALA A 152 -1.12 11.42 23.40
CA ALA A 152 -0.98 12.53 22.48
C ALA A 152 0.37 12.47 21.74
N TYR A 153 0.40 12.89 20.49
CA TYR A 153 1.62 13.02 19.70
C TYR A 153 1.62 14.32 18.91
N GLN A 154 2.80 14.85 18.67
CA GLN A 154 3.04 16.00 17.82
C GLN A 154 3.91 15.60 16.64
N LEU A 155 3.88 16.40 15.58
CA LEU A 155 4.64 16.10 14.37
C LEU A 155 5.54 17.27 13.99
N ARG A 156 6.61 16.92 13.25
CA ARG A 156 7.56 17.86 12.67
C ARG A 156 7.81 17.55 11.20
N GLY A 157 8.52 18.42 10.49
CA GLY A 157 8.93 18.12 9.11
C GLY A 157 7.80 17.99 8.10
N VAL A 158 6.69 18.72 8.30
CA VAL A 158 5.48 18.65 7.46
C VAL A 158 5.80 18.87 5.98
N GLY A 159 6.65 19.86 5.64
CA GLY A 159 7.04 20.13 4.25
C GLY A 159 7.83 18.98 3.62
N GLY A 160 8.81 18.42 4.33
CA GLY A 160 9.56 17.25 3.87
C GLY A 160 8.68 16.02 3.72
N GLY A 161 7.74 15.80 4.67
CA GLY A 161 6.73 14.76 4.58
C GLY A 161 5.86 14.91 3.34
N PHE A 162 5.40 16.12 3.04
CA PHE A 162 4.58 16.43 1.87
C PHE A 162 5.33 16.14 0.54
N SER A 163 6.61 16.53 0.43
CA SER A 163 7.41 16.25 -0.76
C SER A 163 7.62 14.74 -0.98
N VAL A 164 7.90 13.99 0.09
CA VAL A 164 8.05 12.52 -0.02
C VAL A 164 6.71 11.86 -0.33
N MET A 165 5.59 12.40 0.15
CA MET A 165 4.26 11.93 -0.21
C MET A 165 3.95 12.12 -1.70
N LEU A 166 4.41 13.21 -2.31
CA LEU A 166 4.27 13.43 -3.75
C LEU A 166 5.03 12.34 -4.53
N LEU A 167 6.28 12.05 -4.16
CA LEU A 167 7.07 10.95 -4.76
C LEU A 167 6.41 9.58 -4.50
N ALA A 168 5.88 9.36 -3.31
CA ALA A 168 5.15 8.14 -2.97
C ALA A 168 3.91 7.98 -3.86
N GLY A 169 3.19 9.07 -4.14
CA GLY A 169 2.08 9.11 -5.08
C GLY A 169 2.53 8.74 -6.49
N MET A 170 3.60 9.34 -7.00
CA MET A 170 4.15 9.03 -8.33
C MET A 170 4.48 7.54 -8.48
N LEU A 171 5.20 6.96 -7.51
CA LEU A 171 5.50 5.53 -7.51
C LEU A 171 4.22 4.68 -7.39
N SER A 172 3.22 5.13 -6.64
CA SER A 172 1.91 4.47 -6.58
C SER A 172 1.22 4.46 -7.94
N GLY A 173 1.25 5.57 -8.66
CA GLY A 173 0.66 5.69 -9.99
C GLY A 173 1.36 4.80 -11.02
N ILE A 174 2.69 4.72 -10.96
CA ILE A 174 3.48 3.86 -11.87
C ILE A 174 3.23 2.38 -11.58
N LEU A 175 3.22 1.99 -10.31
CA LEU A 175 3.27 0.58 -9.89
C LEU A 175 1.91 -0.01 -9.50
N GLY A 176 0.88 0.80 -9.33
CA GLY A 176 -0.45 0.33 -8.92
C GLY A 176 -0.57 -0.22 -7.49
N ILE A 177 0.44 -0.05 -6.65
CA ILE A 177 0.51 -0.69 -5.31
C ILE A 177 -0.01 0.18 -4.16
N GLY A 178 -0.56 1.36 -4.44
CA GLY A 178 -1.05 2.29 -3.41
C GLY A 178 0.03 2.92 -2.52
N SER A 179 1.31 2.61 -2.74
CA SER A 179 2.52 3.13 -2.06
C SER A 179 2.47 3.18 -0.52
N GLY A 180 1.74 2.26 0.11
CA GLY A 180 1.55 2.24 1.56
C GLY A 180 2.84 2.36 2.37
N VAL A 181 3.91 1.68 1.93
CA VAL A 181 5.22 1.71 2.58
C VAL A 181 5.85 3.09 2.58
N LEU A 182 5.89 3.73 1.40
CA LEU A 182 6.50 5.05 1.26
C LEU A 182 5.74 6.11 2.06
N LYS A 183 4.41 6.00 2.14
CA LYS A 183 3.57 6.84 2.98
C LYS A 183 3.92 6.65 4.46
N VAL A 184 4.12 5.41 4.91
CA VAL A 184 4.56 5.12 6.28
C VAL A 184 5.95 5.70 6.54
N ILE A 185 6.90 5.60 5.58
CA ILE A 185 8.24 6.21 5.70
C ILE A 185 8.14 7.72 5.88
N ALA A 186 7.32 8.39 5.09
CA ALA A 186 7.14 9.83 5.19
C ALA A 186 6.57 10.23 6.56
N MET A 187 5.53 9.52 7.02
CA MET A 187 4.88 9.84 8.30
C MET A 187 5.74 9.45 9.51
N ASP A 188 6.23 8.21 9.58
CA ASP A 188 7.02 7.73 10.73
C ASP A 188 8.46 8.25 10.70
N GLY A 189 9.12 8.17 9.54
CA GLY A 189 10.53 8.53 9.39
C GLY A 189 10.79 10.03 9.47
N ILE A 190 10.05 10.83 8.70
CA ILE A 190 10.28 12.27 8.55
C ILE A 190 9.40 13.05 9.52
N MET A 191 8.09 12.78 9.52
CA MET A 191 7.14 13.56 10.32
C MET A 191 7.07 13.10 11.77
N LYS A 192 7.69 11.97 12.13
CA LYS A 192 7.73 11.40 13.49
C LYS A 192 6.35 11.07 14.04
N VAL A 193 5.43 10.68 13.18
CA VAL A 193 4.13 10.14 13.59
C VAL A 193 4.31 8.73 14.14
N PRO A 194 3.64 8.34 15.24
CA PRO A 194 3.74 6.98 15.77
C PRO A 194 3.44 5.92 14.70
N PHE A 195 4.24 4.86 14.63
CA PHE A 195 4.19 3.85 13.57
C PHE A 195 2.78 3.26 13.37
N LYS A 196 2.04 3.04 14.47
CA LYS A 196 0.69 2.48 14.42
C LYS A 196 -0.29 3.46 13.74
N VAL A 197 -0.20 4.76 14.06
CA VAL A 197 -1.00 5.82 13.42
C VAL A 197 -0.60 5.98 11.95
N SER A 198 0.71 5.95 11.64
CA SER A 198 1.22 6.04 10.27
C SER A 198 0.69 4.91 9.39
N THR A 199 0.71 3.67 9.90
CA THR A 199 0.24 2.49 9.16
C THR A 199 -1.27 2.55 8.90
N THR A 200 -2.07 2.89 9.90
CA THR A 200 -3.54 2.96 9.76
C THR A 200 -3.97 4.15 8.88
N THR A 201 -3.29 5.29 9.02
CA THR A 201 -3.52 6.46 8.16
C THR A 201 -3.12 6.19 6.71
N SER A 202 -1.99 5.49 6.49
CA SER A 202 -1.57 5.05 5.16
C SER A 202 -2.60 4.13 4.49
N ASN A 203 -3.17 3.17 5.23
CA ASN A 203 -4.23 2.30 4.71
C ASN A 203 -5.49 3.08 4.31
N PHE A 204 -5.87 4.09 5.10
CA PHE A 204 -6.98 4.99 4.76
C PHE A 204 -6.70 5.77 3.47
N MET A 205 -5.51 6.35 3.33
CA MET A 205 -5.09 7.13 2.17
C MET A 205 -4.96 6.30 0.88
N MET A 206 -4.58 5.03 1.01
CA MET A 206 -4.25 4.15 -0.11
C MET A 206 -5.40 4.02 -1.11
N GLY A 207 -6.65 3.96 -0.65
CA GLY A 207 -7.83 3.83 -1.49
C GLY A 207 -8.02 5.03 -2.41
N VAL A 208 -7.88 6.25 -1.89
CA VAL A 208 -8.04 7.48 -2.67
C VAL A 208 -6.94 7.60 -3.73
N THR A 209 -5.69 7.37 -3.34
CA THR A 209 -4.55 7.38 -4.28
C THR A 209 -4.74 6.32 -5.38
N ALA A 210 -5.18 5.11 -5.02
CA ALA A 210 -5.40 4.02 -5.99
C ALA A 210 -6.59 4.32 -6.91
N CYS A 211 -7.70 4.90 -6.41
CA CYS A 211 -8.82 5.35 -7.22
C CYS A 211 -8.38 6.37 -8.27
N THR A 212 -7.56 7.35 -7.87
CA THR A 212 -7.05 8.38 -8.77
C THR A 212 -6.24 7.78 -9.91
N SER A 213 -5.33 6.84 -9.61
CA SER A 213 -4.56 6.12 -10.64
C SER A 213 -5.45 5.24 -11.51
N ALA A 214 -6.44 4.56 -10.90
CA ALA A 214 -7.34 3.65 -11.61
C ALA A 214 -8.12 4.35 -12.72
N VAL A 215 -8.48 5.63 -12.59
CA VAL A 215 -9.14 6.41 -13.64
C VAL A 215 -8.30 6.41 -14.93
N VAL A 216 -6.98 6.62 -14.83
CA VAL A 216 -6.08 6.61 -15.98
C VAL A 216 -5.99 5.22 -16.60
N TYR A 217 -5.91 4.17 -15.78
CA TYR A 217 -5.81 2.78 -16.25
C TYR A 217 -7.13 2.26 -16.84
N ILE A 218 -8.30 2.74 -16.35
CA ILE A 218 -9.61 2.43 -16.95
C ILE A 218 -9.71 3.04 -18.34
N GLN A 219 -9.33 4.31 -18.50
CA GLN A 219 -9.38 4.99 -19.82
C GLN A 219 -8.54 4.28 -20.90
N ARG A 220 -7.56 3.50 -20.47
CA ARG A 220 -6.68 2.73 -21.37
C ARG A 220 -7.10 1.28 -21.57
N GLY A 221 -8.18 0.84 -20.93
CA GLY A 221 -8.61 -0.54 -20.99
C GLY A 221 -7.74 -1.54 -20.20
N ASN A 222 -6.84 -1.05 -19.33
CA ASN A 222 -5.94 -1.90 -18.55
C ASN A 222 -6.59 -2.52 -17.32
N ILE A 223 -7.85 -2.16 -16.99
CA ILE A 223 -8.63 -2.82 -15.94
C ILE A 223 -9.63 -3.76 -16.59
N VAL A 224 -9.26 -5.05 -16.64
CA VAL A 224 -10.09 -6.10 -17.22
C VAL A 224 -11.01 -6.66 -16.14
N PRO A 225 -12.34 -6.54 -16.29
CA PRO A 225 -13.32 -7.00 -15.28
C PRO A 225 -13.17 -8.47 -14.89
N GLY A 226 -12.82 -9.35 -15.86
CA GLY A 226 -12.63 -10.78 -15.61
C GLY A 226 -11.50 -11.11 -14.63
N ILE A 227 -10.51 -10.22 -14.50
CA ILE A 227 -9.40 -10.33 -13.52
C ILE A 227 -9.73 -9.47 -12.29
N ALA A 228 -10.20 -8.25 -12.51
CA ALA A 228 -10.40 -7.28 -11.45
C ALA A 228 -11.51 -7.68 -10.46
N CYS A 229 -12.63 -8.28 -10.92
CA CYS A 229 -13.75 -8.67 -10.05
C CYS A 229 -13.37 -9.77 -9.05
N PRO A 230 -12.79 -10.91 -9.44
CA PRO A 230 -12.34 -11.93 -8.49
C PRO A 230 -11.29 -11.37 -7.50
N VAL A 231 -10.37 -10.52 -7.98
CA VAL A 231 -9.36 -9.88 -7.14
C VAL A 231 -10.02 -8.96 -6.11
N LEU A 232 -10.96 -8.11 -6.52
CA LEU A 232 -11.70 -7.21 -5.64
C LEU A 232 -12.39 -7.97 -4.52
N ILE A 233 -13.15 -9.01 -4.87
CA ILE A 233 -13.92 -9.83 -3.91
C ILE A 233 -12.96 -10.53 -2.95
N GLY A 234 -11.96 -11.24 -3.48
CA GLY A 234 -10.98 -11.95 -2.67
C GLY A 234 -10.26 -11.03 -1.70
N VAL A 235 -9.69 -9.93 -2.20
CA VAL A 235 -8.95 -8.96 -1.38
C VAL A 235 -9.84 -8.30 -0.34
N LEU A 236 -11.09 -7.94 -0.66
CA LEU A 236 -12.00 -7.29 0.28
C LEU A 236 -12.27 -8.20 1.49
N PHE A 237 -12.65 -9.46 1.24
CA PHE A 237 -12.87 -10.42 2.32
C PHE A 237 -11.58 -10.75 3.08
N GLY A 238 -10.46 -10.88 2.38
CA GLY A 238 -9.15 -11.04 3.01
C GLY A 238 -8.77 -9.88 3.91
N ALA A 239 -8.98 -8.63 3.46
CA ALA A 239 -8.67 -7.44 4.23
C ALA A 239 -9.57 -7.29 5.46
N LEU A 240 -10.86 -7.58 5.35
CA LEU A 240 -11.80 -7.56 6.48
C LEU A 240 -11.43 -8.60 7.55
N THR A 241 -11.10 -9.83 7.12
CA THR A 241 -10.67 -10.90 8.03
C THR A 241 -9.32 -10.58 8.65
N GLY A 242 -8.36 -10.07 7.89
CA GLY A 242 -7.05 -9.67 8.37
C GLY A 242 -7.11 -8.54 9.39
N ALA A 243 -7.93 -7.51 9.17
CA ALA A 243 -8.12 -6.42 10.11
C ALA A 243 -8.66 -6.91 11.47
N ARG A 244 -9.60 -7.87 11.46
CA ARG A 244 -10.12 -8.50 12.69
C ARG A 244 -9.08 -9.37 13.40
N LEU A 245 -8.28 -10.08 12.61
CA LEU A 245 -7.29 -11.03 13.10
C LEU A 245 -6.06 -10.35 13.71
N LEU A 246 -5.74 -9.12 13.27
CA LEU A 246 -4.64 -8.30 13.78
C LEU A 246 -4.67 -8.11 15.31
N LYS A 247 -5.87 -8.16 15.91
CA LYS A 247 -6.05 -8.04 17.35
C LYS A 247 -5.64 -9.29 18.12
N LYS A 248 -5.73 -10.47 17.49
CA LYS A 248 -5.63 -11.78 18.15
C LYS A 248 -4.31 -12.52 17.90
N LEU A 249 -3.63 -12.24 16.79
CA LEU A 249 -2.43 -12.98 16.38
C LEU A 249 -1.13 -12.27 16.73
N ASP A 250 -0.10 -13.07 17.04
CA ASP A 250 1.28 -12.58 17.00
C ASP A 250 1.75 -12.52 15.54
N VAL A 251 1.68 -11.31 15.00
CA VAL A 251 1.94 -11.01 13.58
C VAL A 251 3.42 -11.15 13.21
N ARG A 252 4.32 -11.43 14.17
CA ARG A 252 5.77 -11.43 13.93
C ARG A 252 6.20 -12.51 12.94
N LEU A 253 5.78 -13.76 13.16
CA LEU A 253 6.11 -14.87 12.27
C LEU A 253 5.56 -14.66 10.87
N LEU A 254 4.28 -14.26 10.78
CA LEU A 254 3.63 -14.00 9.51
C LEU A 254 4.33 -12.88 8.72
N ARG A 255 4.77 -11.83 9.42
CA ARG A 255 5.55 -10.73 8.84
C ARG A 255 6.91 -11.20 8.32
N GLN A 256 7.61 -12.08 9.04
CA GLN A 256 8.88 -12.61 8.60
C GLN A 256 8.72 -13.47 7.33
N ILE A 257 7.75 -14.40 7.31
CA ILE A 257 7.43 -15.19 6.13
C ILE A 257 7.11 -14.30 4.94
N PHE A 258 6.29 -13.26 5.17
CA PHE A 258 5.92 -12.31 4.13
C PHE A 258 7.12 -11.50 3.61
N CYS A 259 8.04 -11.08 4.49
CA CYS A 259 9.28 -10.40 4.08
C CYS A 259 10.15 -11.29 3.20
N ILE A 260 10.30 -12.56 3.55
CA ILE A 260 11.07 -13.52 2.74
C ILE A 260 10.42 -13.70 1.37
N ALA A 261 9.10 -13.90 1.34
CA ALA A 261 8.36 -14.04 0.09
C ALA A 261 8.49 -12.80 -0.81
N ILE A 262 8.35 -11.59 -0.24
CA ILE A 262 8.54 -10.33 -0.98
C ILE A 262 9.96 -10.21 -1.52
N LEU A 263 10.99 -10.58 -0.75
CA LEU A 263 12.38 -10.50 -1.22
C LEU A 263 12.64 -11.45 -2.39
N LEU A 264 12.13 -12.67 -2.34
CA LEU A 264 12.24 -13.63 -3.43
C LEU A 264 11.55 -13.09 -4.70
N VAL A 265 10.35 -12.53 -4.56
CA VAL A 265 9.63 -11.91 -5.66
C VAL A 265 10.38 -10.69 -6.20
N ALA A 266 10.91 -9.84 -5.33
CA ALA A 266 11.67 -8.65 -5.72
C ALA A 266 12.89 -9.02 -6.57
N PHE A 267 13.63 -10.03 -6.13
CA PHE A 267 14.79 -10.53 -6.88
C PHE A 267 14.40 -11.08 -8.25
N ASN A 268 13.33 -11.87 -8.29
CA ASN A 268 12.80 -12.42 -9.54
C ASN A 268 12.35 -11.31 -10.50
N MET A 269 11.63 -10.30 -10.00
CA MET A 269 11.16 -9.16 -10.81
C MET A 269 12.32 -8.33 -11.37
N ILE A 270 13.36 -8.08 -10.58
CA ILE A 270 14.56 -7.38 -11.07
C ILE A 270 15.27 -8.22 -12.12
N TRP A 271 15.40 -9.52 -11.90
CA TRP A 271 16.03 -10.44 -12.87
C TRP A 271 15.28 -10.47 -14.19
N GLN A 272 13.96 -10.66 -14.17
CA GLN A 272 13.14 -10.67 -15.39
C GLN A 272 13.12 -9.31 -16.10
N GLY A 273 13.11 -8.22 -15.35
CA GLY A 273 13.24 -6.87 -15.90
C GLY A 273 14.59 -6.65 -16.60
N TRP A 274 15.68 -7.17 -16.01
CA TRP A 274 17.03 -7.07 -16.59
C TRP A 274 17.20 -7.93 -17.83
N THR A 275 16.65 -9.15 -17.82
CA THR A 275 16.75 -10.09 -18.95
C THR A 275 15.76 -9.81 -20.07
N GLY A 276 14.86 -8.83 -19.92
CA GLY A 276 13.85 -8.48 -20.93
C GLY A 276 12.77 -9.54 -21.16
N GLN A 277 12.61 -10.49 -20.22
CA GLN A 277 11.62 -11.59 -20.34
C GLN A 277 10.17 -11.15 -20.18
N LEU A 278 9.92 -9.90 -19.77
CA LEU A 278 8.61 -9.30 -19.56
C LEU A 278 8.18 -8.37 -20.73
N GLY A 279 8.88 -8.42 -21.85
CA GLY A 279 8.59 -7.64 -23.04
C GLY A 279 7.66 -8.34 -24.01
#